data_79bb9ffa39243249a42de4bbdc0b3f11
#
_entry.id   79bb9ffa39243249a42de4bbdc0b3f11
#
_cell.length_a   1.000
_cell.length_b   1.000
_cell.length_c   1.000
_cell.angle_alpha   90.00
_cell.angle_beta   90.00
_cell.angle_gamma   90.00
#
_symmetry.space_group_name_H-M   'P 1'
#
loop_
_entity.id
_entity.type
_entity.pdbx_description
1 polymer ?
#
loop_
_entity_poly.entity_id
_entity_poly.type
_entity_poly.pdbx_seq_one_letter_code
_entity_poly.pdbx_strand_id
1 'polypeptide(L)'
;MNKYKIFSNAKINIGLNVFQKEDDGYHNIDSIMVPIDLSDEMDITFYSELGDLKIECSDKNIPTDERNILYKTYKIFFEESKKEKEKISIFLKKNIPSEAGLGGGSSNAGFFLKLLNKYYGNIYNEKELEELAMKIGSDVPFFIKNKTARIGGKGNKIELIENNLKDSIILIKPINFGVSTKEAYESFDNLKEVKYADFDKIIENLREGNRIALENNIENSLEQGILETNIDIKMLKMTLNSVISGKKFFMSGSGSTYYSFVTEF
;
A
#
# COMPACT_ATOMS: atom_id res chain seq x y z
N MET A 1 7.70 30.99 5.09
CA MET A 1 7.87 29.61 5.63
C MET A 1 6.49 29.06 5.98
N ASN A 2 6.03 28.02 5.30
CA ASN A 2 4.72 27.40 5.51
C ASN A 2 4.92 25.99 6.09
N LYS A 3 4.14 25.65 7.13
CA LYS A 3 4.22 24.35 7.81
C LYS A 3 2.92 23.57 7.65
N TYR A 4 3.05 22.27 7.40
CA TYR A 4 1.94 21.34 7.25
C TYR A 4 2.21 20.08 8.06
N LYS A 5 1.16 19.54 8.66
CA LYS A 5 1.17 18.17 9.23
C LYS A 5 0.23 17.31 8.42
N ILE A 6 0.70 16.16 7.98
CA ILE A 6 -0.06 15.18 7.19
C ILE A 6 -0.03 13.83 7.89
N PHE A 7 -1.17 13.15 7.86
CA PHE A 7 -1.30 11.75 8.21
C PHE A 7 -1.49 10.95 6.92
N SER A 8 -0.55 10.08 6.61
CA SER A 8 -0.56 9.23 5.42
C SER A 8 -0.89 7.80 5.84
N ASN A 9 -2.15 7.40 5.61
CA ASN A 9 -2.68 6.14 6.09
C ASN A 9 -2.20 4.94 5.26
N ALA A 10 -2.17 3.77 5.90
CA ALA A 10 -1.89 2.49 5.26
C ALA A 10 -3.06 2.00 4.39
N LYS A 11 -2.82 0.91 3.68
CA LYS A 11 -3.84 0.10 2.99
C LYS A 11 -3.70 -1.37 3.37
N ILE A 12 -4.76 -2.14 3.17
CA ILE A 12 -4.71 -3.60 3.04
C ILE A 12 -5.19 -4.02 1.65
N ASN A 13 -4.87 -5.26 1.27
CA ASN A 13 -5.44 -5.90 0.09
C ASN A 13 -6.49 -6.92 0.52
N ILE A 14 -7.75 -6.72 0.14
CA ILE A 14 -8.81 -7.71 0.28
C ILE A 14 -8.80 -8.60 -0.98
N GLY A 15 -8.02 -9.68 -0.93
CA GLY A 15 -7.70 -10.50 -2.08
C GLY A 15 -6.62 -9.88 -2.99
N LEU A 16 -5.83 -10.75 -3.59
CA LEU A 16 -4.82 -10.39 -4.58
C LEU A 16 -4.61 -11.54 -5.55
N ASN A 17 -5.06 -11.37 -6.77
CA ASN A 17 -4.72 -12.24 -7.89
C ASN A 17 -3.49 -11.67 -8.60
N VAL A 18 -2.48 -12.49 -8.77
CA VAL A 18 -1.32 -12.22 -9.61
C VAL A 18 -1.37 -13.17 -10.79
N PHE A 19 -1.27 -12.63 -11.99
CA PHE A 19 -1.31 -13.41 -13.21
C PHE A 19 0.10 -13.75 -13.68
N GLN A 20 0.22 -14.57 -14.71
CA GLN A 20 1.51 -14.94 -15.27
C GLN A 20 2.31 -13.71 -15.70
N LYS A 21 3.62 -13.85 -15.61
CA LYS A 21 4.56 -12.81 -15.99
C LYS A 21 4.47 -12.51 -17.49
N GLU A 22 4.40 -11.22 -17.81
CA GLU A 22 4.39 -10.76 -19.22
C GLU A 22 5.80 -10.62 -19.77
N ASP A 23 5.89 -10.42 -21.10
CA ASP A 23 7.18 -10.29 -21.84
C ASP A 23 8.04 -9.12 -21.32
N ASP A 24 7.42 -8.10 -20.73
CA ASP A 24 8.14 -6.95 -20.14
C ASP A 24 8.67 -7.21 -18.72
N GLY A 25 8.47 -8.43 -18.22
CA GLY A 25 8.96 -8.87 -16.92
C GLY A 25 8.08 -8.50 -15.72
N TYR A 26 6.89 -7.92 -15.95
CA TYR A 26 5.92 -7.58 -14.90
C TYR A 26 4.73 -8.52 -14.91
N HIS A 27 4.02 -8.55 -13.78
CA HIS A 27 2.76 -9.28 -13.64
C HIS A 27 1.58 -8.29 -13.71
N ASN A 28 0.51 -8.70 -14.37
CA ASN A 28 -0.78 -8.09 -14.14
C ASN A 28 -1.33 -8.57 -12.80
N ILE A 29 -2.04 -7.69 -12.13
CA ILE A 29 -2.71 -7.98 -10.86
C ILE A 29 -4.20 -7.66 -10.95
N ASP A 30 -4.97 -8.26 -10.06
CA ASP A 30 -6.32 -7.84 -9.72
C ASP A 30 -6.47 -7.92 -8.20
N SER A 31 -6.86 -6.81 -7.56
CA SER A 31 -6.90 -6.70 -6.11
C SER A 31 -7.90 -5.65 -5.67
N ILE A 32 -8.47 -5.78 -4.48
CA ILE A 32 -9.18 -4.69 -3.84
C ILE A 32 -8.31 -4.12 -2.74
N MET A 33 -7.99 -2.83 -2.87
CA MET A 33 -7.28 -2.07 -1.85
C MET A 33 -8.25 -1.27 -0.99
N VAL A 34 -8.05 -1.32 0.32
CA VAL A 34 -8.87 -0.61 1.32
C VAL A 34 -7.95 0.23 2.19
N PRO A 35 -8.18 1.55 2.30
CA PRO A 35 -7.44 2.39 3.24
C PRO A 35 -7.81 2.03 4.68
N ILE A 36 -6.85 2.10 5.60
CA ILE A 36 -7.03 1.82 7.04
C ILE A 36 -6.44 2.94 7.88
N ASP A 37 -6.88 3.07 9.14
CA ASP A 37 -6.55 4.23 9.99
C ASP A 37 -5.12 4.24 10.56
N LEU A 38 -4.34 3.16 10.40
CA LEU A 38 -2.92 3.16 10.76
C LEU A 38 -2.17 4.13 9.84
N SER A 39 -1.53 5.17 10.40
CA SER A 39 -0.93 6.26 9.60
C SER A 39 0.47 6.62 10.07
N ASP A 40 1.35 6.94 9.11
CA ASP A 40 2.57 7.70 9.36
C ASP A 40 2.23 9.18 9.51
N GLU A 41 3.07 9.93 10.21
CA GLU A 41 2.95 11.38 10.35
C GLU A 41 4.11 12.06 9.59
N MET A 42 3.80 13.08 8.81
CA MET A 42 4.80 13.91 8.15
C MET A 42 4.63 15.37 8.59
N ASP A 43 5.65 15.92 9.27
CA ASP A 43 5.77 17.35 9.51
C ASP A 43 6.61 17.97 8.38
N ILE A 44 5.98 18.80 7.55
CA ILE A 44 6.56 19.32 6.30
C ILE A 44 6.68 20.85 6.39
N THR A 45 7.86 21.36 6.10
CA THR A 45 8.13 22.81 6.07
C THR A 45 8.63 23.23 4.69
N PHE A 46 7.94 24.16 4.05
CA PHE A 46 8.37 24.84 2.84
C PHE A 46 9.09 26.15 3.22
N TYR A 47 10.25 26.36 2.66
CA TYR A 47 11.04 27.57 2.85
C TYR A 47 10.92 28.45 1.60
N SER A 48 10.87 29.78 1.81
CA SER A 48 10.81 30.75 0.69
C SER A 48 12.21 30.98 0.10
N GLU A 49 12.97 29.90 -0.10
CA GLU A 49 14.31 29.91 -0.71
C GLU A 49 14.48 28.69 -1.59
N LEU A 50 15.30 28.81 -2.63
CA LEU A 50 15.63 27.68 -3.49
C LEU A 50 16.49 26.66 -2.73
N GLY A 51 16.33 25.40 -3.05
CA GLY A 51 17.10 24.33 -2.42
C GLY A 51 16.52 22.96 -2.67
N ASP A 52 17.02 21.98 -1.94
CA ASP A 52 16.66 20.59 -2.06
C ASP A 52 15.78 20.10 -0.91
N LEU A 53 15.26 18.88 -1.07
CA LEU A 53 14.53 18.17 -0.04
C LEU A 53 15.50 17.67 1.04
N LYS A 54 15.16 17.92 2.31
CA LYS A 54 15.80 17.30 3.47
C LYS A 54 14.79 16.39 4.16
N ILE A 55 15.17 15.14 4.41
CA ILE A 55 14.35 14.17 5.14
C ILE A 55 15.04 13.79 6.44
N GLU A 56 14.27 13.78 7.52
CA GLU A 56 14.61 13.16 8.79
C GLU A 56 13.53 12.11 9.10
N CYS A 57 13.91 10.97 9.69
CA CYS A 57 12.99 9.88 9.97
C CYS A 57 13.17 9.35 11.39
N SER A 58 12.05 9.00 12.05
CA SER A 58 12.08 8.36 13.38
C SER A 58 12.64 6.93 13.35
N ASP A 59 12.55 6.24 12.21
CA ASP A 59 13.11 4.90 11.99
C ASP A 59 14.45 5.02 11.26
N LYS A 60 15.53 4.57 11.91
CA LYS A 60 16.90 4.63 11.37
C LYS A 60 17.13 3.69 10.18
N ASN A 61 16.28 2.70 9.98
CA ASN A 61 16.37 1.77 8.86
C ASN A 61 15.80 2.37 7.55
N ILE A 62 15.05 3.46 7.64
CA ILE A 62 14.51 4.15 6.48
C ILE A 62 15.57 5.11 5.93
N PRO A 63 15.98 4.99 4.65
CA PRO A 63 16.92 5.92 4.04
C PRO A 63 16.36 7.34 4.04
N THR A 64 17.21 8.32 4.31
CA THR A 64 16.87 9.76 4.30
C THR A 64 17.53 10.51 3.16
N ASP A 65 18.05 9.79 2.18
CA ASP A 65 18.69 10.27 0.96
C ASP A 65 17.84 9.94 -0.29
N GLU A 66 18.42 10.04 -1.48
CA GLU A 66 17.78 9.83 -2.78
C GLU A 66 17.14 8.44 -2.96
N ARG A 67 17.46 7.46 -2.12
CA ARG A 67 16.82 6.13 -2.09
C ARG A 67 15.41 6.18 -1.49
N ASN A 68 15.05 7.24 -0.78
CA ASN A 68 13.72 7.40 -0.22
C ASN A 68 12.72 7.80 -1.30
N ILE A 69 11.55 7.17 -1.30
CA ILE A 69 10.49 7.44 -2.28
C ILE A 69 9.99 8.90 -2.24
N LEU A 70 10.10 9.59 -1.10
CA LEU A 70 9.79 11.03 -1.00
C LEU A 70 10.73 11.88 -1.84
N TYR A 71 12.02 11.51 -1.95
CA TYR A 71 12.97 12.15 -2.87
C TYR A 71 12.57 11.95 -4.31
N LYS A 72 12.19 10.73 -4.68
CA LYS A 72 11.68 10.45 -6.02
C LYS A 72 10.43 11.25 -6.33
N THR A 73 9.52 11.40 -5.37
CA THR A 73 8.31 12.21 -5.50
C THR A 73 8.64 13.68 -5.75
N TYR A 74 9.52 14.25 -4.93
CA TYR A 74 10.00 15.62 -5.06
C TYR A 74 10.62 15.85 -6.44
N LYS A 75 11.53 14.98 -6.87
CA LYS A 75 12.23 15.09 -8.15
C LYS A 75 11.25 15.08 -9.33
N ILE A 76 10.37 14.08 -9.39
CA ILE A 76 9.39 13.93 -10.46
C ILE A 76 8.45 15.13 -10.50
N PHE A 77 7.95 15.60 -9.35
CA PHE A 77 7.06 16.76 -9.32
C PHE A 77 7.71 18.01 -9.94
N PHE A 78 8.92 18.34 -9.54
CA PHE A 78 9.60 19.55 -10.05
C PHE A 78 10.07 19.40 -11.51
N GLU A 79 10.46 18.21 -11.93
CA GLU A 79 10.82 17.93 -13.33
C GLU A 79 9.61 18.11 -14.27
N GLU A 80 8.43 17.61 -13.88
CA GLU A 80 7.23 17.69 -14.71
C GLU A 80 6.55 19.06 -14.64
N SER A 81 6.48 19.68 -13.46
CA SER A 81 5.82 20.98 -13.27
C SER A 81 6.62 22.15 -13.80
N LYS A 82 7.92 21.98 -14.06
CA LYS A 82 8.85 23.05 -14.41
C LYS A 82 8.90 24.22 -13.40
N LYS A 83 8.43 23.99 -12.18
CA LYS A 83 8.57 24.93 -11.07
C LYS A 83 10.01 24.94 -10.58
N GLU A 84 10.43 26.08 -10.02
CA GLU A 84 11.72 26.17 -9.33
C GLU A 84 11.67 25.32 -8.05
N LYS A 85 12.77 24.60 -7.78
CA LYS A 85 12.88 23.75 -6.59
C LYS A 85 13.02 24.62 -5.35
N GLU A 86 12.01 24.64 -4.53
CA GLU A 86 12.08 25.24 -3.19
C GLU A 86 12.68 24.25 -2.20
N LYS A 87 13.39 24.77 -1.22
CA LYS A 87 13.87 23.98 -0.09
C LYS A 87 12.68 23.48 0.74
N ILE A 88 12.60 22.17 0.93
CA ILE A 88 11.57 21.51 1.74
C ILE A 88 12.26 20.66 2.80
N SER A 89 11.77 20.67 4.04
CA SER A 89 12.16 19.69 5.05
C SER A 89 10.97 18.86 5.47
N ILE A 90 11.20 17.56 5.64
CA ILE A 90 10.20 16.58 6.11
C ILE A 90 10.79 15.86 7.31
N PHE A 91 10.07 15.88 8.43
CA PHE A 91 10.26 14.91 9.50
C PHE A 91 9.18 13.83 9.37
N LEU A 92 9.62 12.61 9.08
CA LEU A 92 8.76 11.44 8.89
C LEU A 92 8.76 10.60 10.18
N LYS A 93 7.62 10.56 10.88
CA LYS A 93 7.39 9.65 11.99
C LYS A 93 6.73 8.38 11.47
N LYS A 94 7.48 7.28 11.47
CA LYS A 94 7.03 5.97 10.99
C LYS A 94 6.20 5.26 12.05
N ASN A 95 4.95 4.97 11.75
CA ASN A 95 4.05 4.11 12.51
C ASN A 95 3.63 2.88 11.69
N ILE A 96 3.63 3.00 10.35
CA ILE A 96 3.35 1.88 9.43
C ILE A 96 4.65 1.06 9.31
N PRO A 97 4.65 -0.22 9.66
CA PRO A 97 5.84 -1.07 9.54
C PRO A 97 6.33 -1.16 8.10
N SER A 98 7.65 -1.19 7.93
CA SER A 98 8.28 -1.43 6.62
C SER A 98 8.15 -2.89 6.21
N GLU A 99 8.18 -3.17 4.89
CA GLU A 99 8.09 -4.54 4.34
C GLU A 99 6.93 -5.35 4.94
N ALA A 100 5.77 -4.70 5.02
CA ALA A 100 4.60 -5.23 5.71
C ALA A 100 3.39 -5.48 4.78
N GLY A 101 3.50 -5.20 3.48
CA GLY A 101 2.36 -5.27 2.56
C GLY A 101 1.30 -4.18 2.76
N LEU A 102 1.59 -3.15 3.58
CA LEU A 102 0.65 -2.10 4.00
C LEU A 102 0.78 -0.79 3.20
N GLY A 103 1.70 -0.71 2.25
CA GLY A 103 1.84 0.42 1.33
C GLY A 103 2.35 1.73 1.96
N GLY A 104 3.02 1.69 3.14
CA GLY A 104 3.41 2.88 3.90
C GLY A 104 4.26 3.88 3.09
N GLY A 105 5.30 3.42 2.40
CA GLY A 105 6.13 4.29 1.56
C GLY A 105 5.34 4.92 0.41
N SER A 106 4.52 4.13 -0.29
CA SER A 106 3.66 4.62 -1.39
C SER A 106 2.60 5.61 -0.88
N SER A 107 2.10 5.40 0.32
CA SER A 107 1.21 6.36 0.99
C SER A 107 1.91 7.68 1.26
N ASN A 108 3.11 7.64 1.88
CA ASN A 108 3.89 8.86 2.12
C ASN A 108 4.08 9.63 0.81
N ALA A 109 4.46 8.94 -0.28
CA ALA A 109 4.65 9.55 -1.61
C ALA A 109 3.36 10.17 -2.17
N GLY A 110 2.24 9.44 -2.16
CA GLY A 110 0.97 9.91 -2.70
C GLY A 110 0.43 11.14 -1.95
N PHE A 111 0.50 11.10 -0.62
CA PHE A 111 0.08 12.25 0.21
C PHE A 111 1.00 13.47 0.05
N PHE A 112 2.31 13.24 -0.07
CA PHE A 112 3.25 14.34 -0.34
C PHE A 112 3.03 14.92 -1.73
N LEU A 113 2.79 14.10 -2.75
CA LEU A 113 2.47 14.55 -4.11
C LEU A 113 1.21 15.43 -4.13
N LYS A 114 0.14 15.03 -3.41
CA LYS A 114 -1.08 15.84 -3.25
C LYS A 114 -0.79 17.18 -2.57
N LEU A 115 0.05 17.19 -1.53
CA LEU A 115 0.43 18.43 -0.87
C LEU A 115 1.22 19.35 -1.79
N LEU A 116 2.21 18.84 -2.53
CA LEU A 116 2.96 19.61 -3.52
C LEU A 116 2.01 20.25 -4.53
N ASN A 117 1.12 19.47 -5.11
CA ASN A 117 0.14 20.00 -6.07
C ASN A 117 -0.72 21.12 -5.47
N LYS A 118 -1.24 20.92 -4.25
CA LYS A 118 -2.04 21.92 -3.53
C LYS A 118 -1.23 23.19 -3.24
N TYR A 119 0.01 23.04 -2.78
CA TYR A 119 0.88 24.15 -2.42
C TYR A 119 1.20 25.03 -3.62
N TYR A 120 1.42 24.41 -4.80
CA TYR A 120 1.70 25.12 -6.04
C TYR A 120 0.46 25.52 -6.84
N GLY A 121 -0.75 25.48 -6.25
CA GLY A 121 -1.99 26.01 -6.84
C GLY A 121 -2.81 25.01 -7.66
N ASN A 122 -2.71 23.72 -7.36
CA ASN A 122 -3.45 22.62 -8.05
C ASN A 122 -3.20 22.63 -9.56
N ILE A 123 -1.93 22.63 -9.95
CA ILE A 123 -1.50 22.65 -11.35
C ILE A 123 -1.85 21.38 -12.12
N TYR A 124 -2.07 20.27 -11.41
CA TYR A 124 -2.49 18.99 -11.96
C TYR A 124 -3.90 18.63 -11.47
N ASN A 125 -4.74 18.14 -12.37
CA ASN A 125 -6.00 17.51 -11.99
C ASN A 125 -5.75 16.08 -11.42
N GLU A 126 -6.81 15.41 -10.94
CA GLU A 126 -6.69 14.11 -10.27
C GLU A 126 -6.07 13.05 -11.19
N LYS A 127 -6.48 13.00 -12.47
CA LYS A 127 -5.96 12.02 -13.43
C LYS A 127 -4.48 12.25 -13.74
N GLU A 128 -4.07 13.49 -13.92
CA GLU A 128 -2.66 13.85 -14.12
C GLU A 128 -1.81 13.50 -12.90
N LEU A 129 -2.36 13.66 -11.68
CA LEU A 129 -1.70 13.23 -10.45
C LEU A 129 -1.55 11.70 -10.39
N GLU A 130 -2.53 10.92 -10.83
CA GLU A 130 -2.43 9.47 -10.92
C GLU A 130 -1.35 9.05 -11.93
N GLU A 131 -1.24 9.73 -13.06
CA GLU A 131 -0.20 9.49 -14.06
C GLU A 131 1.20 9.81 -13.51
N LEU A 132 1.36 10.92 -12.77
CA LEU A 132 2.60 11.23 -12.06
C LEU A 132 2.91 10.20 -10.96
N ALA A 133 1.91 9.79 -10.21
CA ALA A 133 2.02 8.80 -9.14
C ALA A 133 2.52 7.45 -9.68
N MET A 134 2.09 7.02 -10.87
CA MET A 134 2.59 5.81 -11.54
C MET A 134 4.10 5.87 -11.81
N LYS A 135 4.64 7.04 -12.15
CA LYS A 135 6.09 7.21 -12.36
C LYS A 135 6.87 7.04 -11.05
N ILE A 136 6.22 7.28 -9.90
CA ILE A 136 6.82 7.15 -8.57
C ILE A 136 6.81 5.69 -8.10
N GLY A 137 5.65 5.03 -8.18
CA GLY A 137 5.50 3.62 -7.80
C GLY A 137 4.09 3.10 -8.06
N SER A 138 3.95 1.78 -8.24
CA SER A 138 2.71 1.10 -8.64
C SER A 138 1.54 1.28 -7.66
N ASP A 139 1.81 1.35 -6.35
CA ASP A 139 0.77 1.56 -5.34
C ASP A 139 0.48 3.05 -5.06
N VAL A 140 1.31 3.98 -5.57
CA VAL A 140 1.16 5.42 -5.27
C VAL A 140 -0.15 6.01 -5.82
N PRO A 141 -0.63 5.65 -7.03
CA PRO A 141 -1.89 6.15 -7.58
C PRO A 141 -3.11 5.87 -6.70
N PHE A 142 -3.15 4.72 -6.03
CA PHE A 142 -4.22 4.40 -5.08
C PHE A 142 -4.38 5.49 -4.01
N PHE A 143 -3.28 6.02 -3.48
CA PHE A 143 -3.28 7.03 -2.42
C PHE A 143 -3.65 8.44 -2.92
N ILE A 144 -3.72 8.67 -4.22
CA ILE A 144 -4.27 9.92 -4.77
C ILE A 144 -5.76 9.99 -4.44
N LYS A 145 -6.55 8.95 -4.76
CA LYS A 145 -7.97 8.83 -4.40
C LYS A 145 -8.17 8.44 -2.94
N ASN A 146 -7.37 7.53 -2.44
CA ASN A 146 -7.39 7.02 -1.07
C ASN A 146 -8.79 6.55 -0.62
N LYS A 147 -9.44 5.75 -1.44
CA LYS A 147 -10.76 5.15 -1.21
C LYS A 147 -10.70 3.68 -1.60
N THR A 148 -11.63 2.86 -1.05
CA THR A 148 -11.76 1.47 -1.47
C THR A 148 -11.87 1.39 -2.99
N ALA A 149 -10.98 0.61 -3.62
CA ALA A 149 -10.90 0.49 -5.07
C ALA A 149 -10.44 -0.90 -5.52
N ARG A 150 -10.96 -1.36 -6.66
CA ARG A 150 -10.38 -2.46 -7.42
C ARG A 150 -9.19 -1.94 -8.22
N ILE A 151 -8.07 -2.60 -8.08
CA ILE A 151 -6.81 -2.24 -8.72
C ILE A 151 -6.46 -3.34 -9.72
N GLY A 152 -6.29 -2.96 -10.99
CA GLY A 152 -5.96 -3.89 -12.06
C GLY A 152 -4.76 -3.46 -12.88
N GLY A 153 -4.39 -4.32 -13.84
CA GLY A 153 -3.20 -4.12 -14.67
C GLY A 153 -1.92 -4.16 -13.85
N LYS A 154 -1.02 -3.21 -14.05
CA LYS A 154 0.21 -3.05 -13.23
C LYS A 154 0.03 -2.07 -12.06
N GLY A 155 -1.19 -1.93 -11.54
CA GLY A 155 -1.56 -0.95 -10.53
C GLY A 155 -2.15 0.35 -11.09
N ASN A 156 -2.31 0.44 -12.40
CA ASN A 156 -2.73 1.65 -13.12
C ASN A 156 -4.22 1.74 -13.44
N LYS A 157 -4.98 0.66 -13.22
CA LYS A 157 -6.44 0.67 -13.40
C LYS A 157 -7.08 0.75 -12.03
N ILE A 158 -7.72 1.86 -11.71
CA ILE A 158 -8.33 2.14 -10.40
C ILE A 158 -9.82 2.38 -10.58
N GLU A 159 -10.63 1.46 -10.07
CA GLU A 159 -12.09 1.53 -10.06
C GLU A 159 -12.57 1.65 -8.61
N LEU A 160 -13.25 2.76 -8.28
CA LEU A 160 -13.78 2.97 -6.93
C LEU A 160 -14.92 1.99 -6.65
N ILE A 161 -14.92 1.43 -5.44
CA ILE A 161 -15.89 0.44 -4.98
C ILE A 161 -16.55 0.94 -3.70
N GLU A 162 -17.86 0.75 -3.61
CA GLU A 162 -18.61 0.97 -2.39
C GLU A 162 -18.25 -0.10 -1.36
N ASN A 163 -17.94 0.34 -0.14
CA ASN A 163 -17.59 -0.53 0.98
C ASN A 163 -18.44 -0.16 2.19
N ASN A 164 -19.36 -1.03 2.53
CA ASN A 164 -20.31 -0.88 3.64
C ASN A 164 -19.95 -1.75 4.86
N LEU A 165 -18.77 -2.41 4.86
CA LEU A 165 -18.29 -3.11 6.05
C LEU A 165 -18.11 -2.14 7.21
N LYS A 166 -18.58 -2.56 8.38
CA LYS A 166 -18.44 -1.82 9.65
C LYS A 166 -17.46 -2.51 10.62
N ASP A 167 -16.91 -3.62 10.20
CA ASP A 167 -15.98 -4.39 11.04
C ASP A 167 -14.64 -3.66 11.20
N SER A 168 -14.11 -3.69 12.42
CA SER A 168 -12.74 -3.27 12.70
C SER A 168 -11.75 -4.30 12.18
N ILE A 169 -10.50 -3.88 11.97
CA ILE A 169 -9.44 -4.73 11.42
C ILE A 169 -8.33 -4.88 12.47
N ILE A 170 -7.99 -6.12 12.79
CA ILE A 170 -6.77 -6.43 13.55
C ILE A 170 -5.64 -6.70 12.57
N LEU A 171 -4.49 -6.05 12.79
CA LEU A 171 -3.26 -6.28 12.05
C LEU A 171 -2.27 -7.04 12.92
N ILE A 172 -1.65 -8.06 12.37
CA ILE A 172 -0.59 -8.83 13.01
C ILE A 172 0.64 -8.82 12.10
N LYS A 173 1.67 -8.08 12.52
CA LYS A 173 2.97 -8.01 11.83
C LYS A 173 4.02 -8.74 12.66
N PRO A 174 4.70 -9.76 12.12
CA PRO A 174 5.82 -10.37 12.81
C PRO A 174 6.99 -9.38 12.97
N ILE A 175 7.64 -9.40 14.13
CA ILE A 175 8.70 -8.44 14.46
C ILE A 175 10.04 -8.87 13.88
N ASN A 176 10.33 -10.18 13.90
CA ASN A 176 11.68 -10.71 13.66
C ASN A 176 11.93 -11.10 12.19
N PHE A 177 10.93 -11.07 11.33
CA PHE A 177 11.08 -11.41 9.91
C PHE A 177 10.10 -10.62 9.03
N GLY A 178 10.45 -10.48 7.78
CA GLY A 178 9.65 -9.84 6.75
C GLY A 178 9.70 -10.67 5.46
N VAL A 179 8.89 -10.30 4.51
CA VAL A 179 8.92 -10.84 3.14
C VAL A 179 9.16 -9.66 2.20
N SER A 180 10.21 -9.74 1.41
CA SER A 180 10.42 -8.73 0.37
C SER A 180 9.40 -8.97 -0.77
N THR A 181 8.97 -7.89 -1.41
CA THR A 181 8.08 -8.00 -2.57
C THR A 181 8.69 -8.90 -3.66
N LYS A 182 10.00 -8.81 -3.87
CA LYS A 182 10.72 -9.65 -4.84
C LYS A 182 10.58 -11.14 -4.50
N GLU A 183 10.86 -11.52 -3.24
CA GLU A 183 10.73 -12.89 -2.75
C GLU A 183 9.31 -13.43 -2.95
N ALA A 184 8.29 -12.62 -2.66
CA ALA A 184 6.89 -13.01 -2.82
C ALA A 184 6.53 -13.34 -4.29
N TYR A 185 6.97 -12.51 -5.23
CA TYR A 185 6.75 -12.75 -6.66
C TYR A 185 7.56 -13.95 -7.18
N GLU A 186 8.82 -14.09 -6.77
CA GLU A 186 9.64 -15.25 -7.13
C GLU A 186 9.04 -16.57 -6.61
N SER A 187 8.48 -16.55 -5.40
CA SER A 187 7.79 -17.71 -4.84
C SER A 187 6.50 -18.03 -5.60
N PHE A 188 5.75 -17.01 -6.01
CA PHE A 188 4.56 -17.15 -6.84
C PHE A 188 4.89 -17.77 -8.21
N ASP A 189 5.96 -17.32 -8.87
CA ASP A 189 6.38 -17.80 -10.20
C ASP A 189 6.69 -19.30 -10.23
N ASN A 190 6.98 -19.91 -9.07
CA ASN A 190 7.28 -21.33 -8.91
C ASN A 190 6.03 -22.19 -8.60
N LEU A 191 4.86 -21.59 -8.40
CA LEU A 191 3.63 -22.33 -8.12
C LEU A 191 3.16 -23.11 -9.36
N LYS A 192 2.69 -24.35 -9.14
CA LYS A 192 2.10 -25.19 -10.19
C LYS A 192 0.61 -24.88 -10.40
N GLU A 193 -0.07 -24.58 -9.32
CA GLU A 193 -1.50 -24.27 -9.30
C GLU A 193 -1.73 -23.05 -8.41
N VAL A 194 -2.64 -22.18 -8.82
CA VAL A 194 -2.99 -20.96 -8.09
C VAL A 194 -4.50 -20.90 -7.92
N LYS A 195 -4.93 -20.63 -6.68
CA LYS A 195 -6.32 -20.29 -6.39
C LYS A 195 -6.49 -18.78 -6.49
N TYR A 196 -7.50 -18.36 -7.23
CA TYR A 196 -7.81 -16.96 -7.42
C TYR A 196 -9.00 -16.52 -6.56
N ALA A 197 -8.93 -15.30 -6.05
CA ALA A 197 -10.05 -14.62 -5.41
C ALA A 197 -11.17 -14.37 -6.43
N ASP A 198 -12.42 -14.50 -5.99
CA ASP A 198 -13.60 -14.13 -6.79
C ASP A 198 -13.97 -12.67 -6.48
N PHE A 199 -13.44 -11.75 -7.28
CA PHE A 199 -13.63 -10.32 -7.02
C PHE A 199 -15.06 -9.84 -7.24
N ASP A 200 -15.86 -10.49 -8.06
CA ASP A 200 -17.25 -10.12 -8.25
C ASP A 200 -18.05 -10.37 -6.96
N LYS A 201 -17.82 -11.54 -6.32
CA LYS A 201 -18.39 -11.84 -5.01
C LYS A 201 -17.81 -10.97 -3.89
N ILE A 202 -16.50 -10.68 -3.92
CA ILE A 202 -15.89 -9.79 -2.92
C ILE A 202 -16.55 -8.41 -2.99
N ILE A 203 -16.74 -7.84 -4.19
CA ILE A 203 -17.38 -6.54 -4.39
C ILE A 203 -18.84 -6.55 -3.92
N GLU A 204 -19.59 -7.59 -4.27
CA GLU A 204 -20.98 -7.77 -3.82
C GLU A 204 -21.05 -7.76 -2.28
N ASN A 205 -20.22 -8.60 -1.63
CA ASN A 205 -20.20 -8.70 -0.17
C ASN A 205 -19.71 -7.41 0.53
N LEU A 206 -18.81 -6.65 -0.08
CA LEU A 206 -18.41 -5.33 0.42
C LEU A 206 -19.57 -4.33 0.38
N ARG A 207 -20.34 -4.32 -0.71
CA ARG A 207 -21.52 -3.46 -0.86
C ARG A 207 -22.64 -3.84 0.13
N GLU A 208 -22.83 -5.12 0.38
CA GLU A 208 -23.81 -5.63 1.33
C GLU A 208 -23.36 -5.50 2.80
N GLY A 209 -22.07 -5.27 3.06
CA GLY A 209 -21.50 -5.30 4.39
C GLY A 209 -21.47 -6.72 5.00
N ASN A 210 -21.42 -7.76 4.15
CA ASN A 210 -21.49 -9.15 4.56
C ASN A 210 -20.09 -9.74 4.76
N ARG A 211 -19.52 -9.54 5.95
CA ARG A 211 -18.19 -10.04 6.31
C ARG A 211 -18.02 -11.56 6.14
N ILE A 212 -18.99 -12.34 6.62
CA ILE A 212 -18.86 -13.81 6.63
C ILE A 212 -18.75 -14.37 5.21
N ALA A 213 -19.58 -13.88 4.29
CA ALA A 213 -19.52 -14.26 2.90
C ALA A 213 -18.25 -13.73 2.21
N LEU A 214 -17.83 -12.51 2.54
CA LEU A 214 -16.59 -11.89 2.05
C LEU A 214 -15.38 -12.77 2.35
N GLU A 215 -15.20 -13.19 3.61
CA GLU A 215 -14.06 -13.99 4.09
C GLU A 215 -13.91 -15.34 3.37
N ASN A 216 -14.97 -15.85 2.73
CA ASN A 216 -14.94 -17.11 1.99
C ASN A 216 -14.40 -16.96 0.55
N ASN A 217 -14.26 -15.74 0.06
CA ASN A 217 -13.84 -15.45 -1.32
C ASN A 217 -12.46 -14.79 -1.39
N ILE A 218 -11.82 -14.51 -0.23
CA ILE A 218 -10.50 -13.88 -0.17
C ILE A 218 -9.41 -14.91 -0.41
N GLU A 219 -8.63 -14.71 -1.45
CA GLU A 219 -7.40 -15.45 -1.74
C GLU A 219 -6.28 -14.44 -2.03
N ASN A 220 -5.04 -14.84 -1.81
CA ASN A 220 -3.86 -14.05 -2.15
C ASN A 220 -2.82 -14.95 -2.82
N SER A 221 -2.59 -14.73 -4.11
CA SER A 221 -1.64 -15.52 -4.91
C SER A 221 -0.22 -15.48 -4.37
N LEU A 222 0.22 -14.31 -3.84
CA LEU A 222 1.56 -14.19 -3.25
C LEU A 222 1.68 -14.96 -1.92
N GLU A 223 0.62 -14.95 -1.10
CA GLU A 223 0.58 -15.76 0.13
C GLU A 223 0.76 -17.25 -0.20
N GLN A 224 0.07 -17.75 -1.22
CA GLN A 224 0.17 -19.17 -1.63
C GLN A 224 1.62 -19.53 -1.95
N GLY A 225 2.33 -18.71 -2.73
CA GLY A 225 3.75 -18.95 -3.05
C GLY A 225 4.66 -18.92 -1.82
N ILE A 226 4.50 -17.92 -0.97
CA ILE A 226 5.31 -17.76 0.25
C ILE A 226 5.08 -18.90 1.25
N LEU A 227 3.88 -19.42 1.37
CA LEU A 227 3.58 -20.56 2.26
C LEU A 227 4.30 -21.85 1.84
N GLU A 228 4.72 -21.98 0.58
CA GLU A 228 5.52 -23.12 0.11
C GLU A 228 7.01 -22.94 0.37
N THR A 229 7.51 -21.70 0.35
CA THR A 229 8.95 -21.41 0.37
C THR A 229 9.46 -20.85 1.70
N ASN A 230 8.62 -20.19 2.50
CA ASN A 230 9.01 -19.52 3.74
C ASN A 230 8.37 -20.18 4.97
N ILE A 231 9.21 -20.91 5.73
CA ILE A 231 8.78 -21.66 6.91
C ILE A 231 8.22 -20.77 8.02
N ASP A 232 8.79 -19.57 8.20
CA ASP A 232 8.39 -18.65 9.28
C ASP A 232 6.98 -18.11 9.04
N ILE A 233 6.65 -17.73 7.79
CA ILE A 233 5.31 -17.32 7.39
C ILE A 233 4.32 -18.48 7.52
N LYS A 234 4.73 -19.67 7.13
CA LYS A 234 3.89 -20.89 7.27
C LYS A 234 3.56 -21.16 8.72
N MET A 235 4.55 -21.13 9.60
CA MET A 235 4.37 -21.32 11.04
C MET A 235 3.51 -20.22 11.66
N LEU A 236 3.69 -18.96 11.26
CA LEU A 236 2.85 -17.84 11.69
C LEU A 236 1.39 -18.10 11.31
N LYS A 237 1.10 -18.43 10.04
CA LYS A 237 -0.27 -18.72 9.56
C LYS A 237 -0.93 -19.85 10.35
N MET A 238 -0.19 -20.95 10.58
CA MET A 238 -0.68 -22.08 11.37
C MET A 238 -0.98 -21.67 12.81
N THR A 239 -0.08 -20.89 13.43
CA THR A 239 -0.27 -20.38 14.80
C THR A 239 -1.51 -19.49 14.90
N LEU A 240 -1.67 -18.53 13.98
CA LEU A 240 -2.83 -17.65 13.96
C LEU A 240 -4.14 -18.43 13.85
N ASN A 241 -4.19 -19.43 12.97
CA ASN A 241 -5.38 -20.26 12.78
C ASN A 241 -5.68 -21.17 14.00
N SER A 242 -4.66 -21.55 14.79
CA SER A 242 -4.83 -22.43 15.96
C SER A 242 -5.15 -21.67 17.23
N VAL A 243 -4.55 -20.49 17.46
CA VAL A 243 -4.65 -19.74 18.71
C VAL A 243 -5.94 -18.92 18.76
N ILE A 244 -6.39 -18.40 17.63
CA ILE A 244 -7.57 -17.53 17.58
C ILE A 244 -8.72 -18.29 16.87
N SER A 245 -9.40 -19.13 17.64
CA SER A 245 -10.51 -19.95 17.13
C SER A 245 -11.61 -19.09 16.50
N GLY A 246 -12.10 -19.52 15.33
CA GLY A 246 -13.21 -18.88 14.60
C GLY A 246 -12.83 -17.58 13.84
N LYS A 247 -11.55 -17.22 13.79
CA LYS A 247 -11.06 -16.11 12.99
C LYS A 247 -10.30 -16.59 11.75
N LYS A 248 -10.49 -15.91 10.63
CA LYS A 248 -9.68 -16.10 9.42
C LYS A 248 -8.65 -14.97 9.32
N PHE A 249 -7.45 -15.33 8.94
CA PHE A 249 -6.35 -14.39 8.75
C PHE A 249 -5.92 -14.40 7.29
N PHE A 250 -5.74 -13.21 6.72
CA PHE A 250 -5.39 -13.00 5.33
C PHE A 250 -4.12 -12.15 5.25
N MET A 251 -3.20 -12.50 4.38
CA MET A 251 -1.98 -11.72 4.17
C MET A 251 -2.29 -10.49 3.31
N SER A 252 -1.82 -9.32 3.74
CA SER A 252 -1.93 -8.09 2.96
C SER A 252 -0.80 -7.97 1.95
N GLY A 253 -1.13 -7.82 0.68
CA GLY A 253 -0.15 -7.63 -0.40
C GLY A 253 0.89 -8.76 -0.44
N SER A 254 2.17 -8.38 -0.49
CA SER A 254 3.30 -9.32 -0.45
C SER A 254 3.68 -9.78 0.96
N GLY A 255 2.93 -9.37 1.98
CA GLY A 255 3.24 -9.68 3.37
C GLY A 255 4.25 -8.70 3.99
N SER A 256 4.68 -8.98 5.17
CA SER A 256 4.39 -10.13 6.07
C SER A 256 3.22 -9.91 7.03
N THR A 257 2.43 -8.84 6.88
CA THR A 257 1.29 -8.54 7.76
C THR A 257 0.09 -9.41 7.41
N TYR A 258 -0.50 -10.00 8.43
CA TYR A 258 -1.83 -10.62 8.40
C TYR A 258 -2.87 -9.68 8.97
N TYR A 259 -4.08 -9.74 8.42
CA TYR A 259 -5.24 -9.04 8.96
C TYR A 259 -6.41 -10.00 9.19
N SER A 260 -7.29 -9.62 10.10
CA SER A 260 -8.56 -10.30 10.36
C SER A 260 -9.64 -9.26 10.65
N PHE A 261 -10.85 -9.54 10.22
CA PHE A 261 -12.01 -8.71 10.55
C PHE A 261 -12.55 -9.08 11.93
N VAL A 262 -12.93 -8.06 12.70
CA VAL A 262 -13.56 -8.22 14.02
C VAL A 262 -14.78 -7.32 14.11
N THR A 263 -15.88 -7.89 14.62
CA THR A 263 -17.07 -7.10 14.90
C THR A 263 -16.73 -6.10 16.02
N GLU A 264 -17.14 -4.85 15.88
CA GLU A 264 -17.08 -3.90 16.99
C GLU A 264 -17.93 -4.43 18.16
N PHE A 265 -17.40 -4.29 19.37
CA PHE A 265 -18.07 -4.71 20.61
C PHE A 265 -19.04 -3.63 21.07
#